data_6b82f280ea936b86a8ac6150a61d49a7
#
_entry.id   6b82f280ea936b86a8ac6150a61d49a7
#
_cell.length_a   1.000
_cell.length_b   1.000
_cell.length_c   1.000
_cell.angle_alpha   90.00
_cell.angle_beta   90.00
_cell.angle_gamma   90.00
#
_symmetry.space_group_name_H-M   'P 1'
#
loop_
_entity.id
_entity.type
_entity.pdbx_description
1 polymer ?
#
loop_
_entity_poly.entity_id
_entity_poly.type
_entity_poly.pdbx_seq_one_letter_code
_entity_poly.pdbx_strand_id
1 'polypeptide(L)'
;MAKKINLNDYLGHSMDCTCGKEHKTNLKIVDIDKDAVSRLPKHIEALGYKKPFLVADVNTWAAAGALAAEKLDVAGISYKKYIFNEKELIPDEKTLGSLMMAFSRDCDVIVAVGSGTLNDLCKFSSFQLGLDYMVFATAPSMDGFVSIGAALITNYVKTTYQAHVPLAVIGDTDILAATPMEMITAGLGDILGKYTCLLDWKMAHIITGEYYCSHIADMVKEAVEIVVEESTRIKDRNPDAVKAVTEALVLSGIAMSFVGNSRPASGSEHHLSHYWEMKFQAEGKKPILHGIKVGIGMIAVTKMYETLENEQFDFASLKERSFDYAAWEKKVKDCYQDAAPGIIALEEKAQKNNLDKRNKRLAILEKKWPEILRTIKESLPSSAEMEKLLARLGAPINPAQIGVSSELVEDAVILAKEVRDRFTLLQVLWDTGLLDEYAKMIAAYFGEKANC
;
A
#
# COMPACT_ATOMS: atom_id res chain seq x y z
N MET A 1 -9.85 19.06 21.25
CA MET A 1 -8.97 19.35 20.12
C MET A 1 -8.89 18.07 19.31
N ALA A 2 -9.05 18.12 18.00
CA ALA A 2 -8.84 16.94 17.15
C ALA A 2 -7.42 16.41 17.36
N LYS A 3 -7.26 15.09 17.45
CA LYS A 3 -5.93 14.46 17.47
C LYS A 3 -5.21 14.81 16.18
N LYS A 4 -3.90 15.01 16.23
CA LYS A 4 -3.07 15.30 15.07
C LYS A 4 -1.94 14.28 14.99
N ILE A 5 -1.58 13.88 13.77
CA ILE A 5 -0.39 13.07 13.53
C ILE A 5 0.84 13.98 13.72
N ASN A 6 1.76 13.59 14.60
CA ASN A 6 3.01 14.31 14.77
C ASN A 6 4.17 13.50 14.18
N LEU A 7 4.41 13.70 12.88
CA LEU A 7 5.46 12.96 12.17
C LEU A 7 6.87 13.26 12.68
N ASN A 8 7.09 14.43 13.28
CA ASN A 8 8.41 14.83 13.79
C ASN A 8 8.91 13.92 14.91
N ASP A 9 8.01 13.26 15.65
CA ASP A 9 8.38 12.32 16.73
C ASP A 9 9.09 11.06 16.18
N TYR A 10 9.10 10.86 14.88
CA TYR A 10 9.66 9.67 14.22
C TYR A 10 10.87 9.97 13.34
N LEU A 11 11.29 11.25 13.23
CA LEU A 11 12.36 11.67 12.32
C LEU A 11 13.71 11.83 13.03
N GLY A 12 14.77 11.42 12.34
CA GLY A 12 16.15 11.77 12.70
C GLY A 12 16.72 11.10 13.95
N HIS A 13 15.98 10.24 14.63
CA HIS A 13 16.48 9.48 15.78
C HIS A 13 15.98 8.04 15.77
N SER A 14 16.64 7.22 16.55
CA SER A 14 16.22 5.85 16.82
C SER A 14 15.20 5.87 17.95
N MET A 15 14.15 5.09 17.80
CA MET A 15 13.12 4.91 18.81
C MET A 15 13.34 3.58 19.52
N ASP A 16 13.58 3.63 20.83
CA ASP A 16 13.62 2.44 21.67
C ASP A 16 12.23 1.79 21.77
N CYS A 17 12.18 0.49 21.60
CA CYS A 17 10.94 -0.25 21.65
C CYS A 17 11.08 -1.55 22.43
N THR A 18 10.05 -1.88 23.20
CA THR A 18 9.96 -3.14 23.95
C THR A 18 9.91 -4.39 23.07
N CYS A 19 9.70 -4.23 21.74
CA CYS A 19 9.72 -5.32 20.78
C CYS A 19 11.12 -5.91 20.51
N GLY A 20 12.18 -5.31 21.05
CA GLY A 20 13.56 -5.75 20.91
C GLY A 20 14.24 -5.37 19.60
N LYS A 21 13.60 -4.53 18.75
CA LYS A 21 14.20 -3.96 17.54
C LYS A 21 14.33 -2.46 17.65
N GLU A 22 15.41 -1.95 17.08
CA GLU A 22 15.60 -0.52 16.84
C GLU A 22 14.72 -0.08 15.66
N HIS A 23 13.97 1.02 15.85
CA HIS A 23 13.14 1.61 14.82
C HIS A 23 13.74 2.94 14.38
N LYS A 24 14.20 2.99 13.15
CA LYS A 24 14.79 4.21 12.58
C LYS A 24 14.44 4.35 11.10
N THR A 25 14.37 5.59 10.64
CA THR A 25 14.24 5.95 9.23
C THR A 25 15.30 6.97 8.85
N ASN A 26 15.72 6.97 7.59
CA ASN A 26 16.59 8.00 7.04
C ASN A 26 15.83 9.26 6.60
N LEU A 27 14.52 9.28 6.71
CA LEU A 27 13.70 10.47 6.48
C LEU A 27 14.06 11.54 7.50
N LYS A 28 14.42 12.74 7.03
CA LYS A 28 14.88 13.85 7.87
C LYS A 28 13.87 14.99 7.95
N ILE A 29 13.08 15.20 6.90
CA ILE A 29 12.15 16.32 6.81
C ILE A 29 10.79 15.79 6.32
N VAL A 30 9.74 16.19 7.03
CA VAL A 30 8.36 16.12 6.55
C VAL A 30 7.76 17.51 6.70
N ASP A 31 7.36 18.11 5.58
CA ASP A 31 6.75 19.43 5.54
C ASP A 31 5.46 19.35 4.72
N ILE A 32 4.37 19.00 5.40
CA ILE A 32 3.03 18.94 4.80
C ILE A 32 2.22 20.07 5.40
N ASP A 33 2.21 21.20 4.73
CA ASP A 33 1.52 22.39 5.22
C ASP A 33 1.21 23.37 4.09
N LYS A 34 0.47 24.40 4.42
CA LYS A 34 0.19 25.51 3.48
C LYS A 34 1.49 26.18 3.08
N ASP A 35 1.60 26.50 1.80
CA ASP A 35 2.77 27.16 1.19
C ASP A 35 4.09 26.39 1.41
N ALA A 36 4.03 25.06 1.50
CA ALA A 36 5.23 24.22 1.63
C ALA A 36 6.15 24.32 0.40
N VAL A 37 5.59 24.62 -0.77
CA VAL A 37 6.36 24.84 -2.00
C VAL A 37 7.38 25.98 -1.85
N SER A 38 7.05 27.04 -1.12
CA SER A 38 7.97 28.17 -0.90
C SER A 38 9.14 27.82 0.03
N ARG A 39 9.03 26.70 0.77
CA ARG A 39 10.10 26.21 1.65
C ARG A 39 11.01 25.17 0.99
N LEU A 40 10.66 24.68 -0.21
CA LEU A 40 11.48 23.70 -0.95
C LEU A 40 12.96 24.13 -1.09
N PRO A 41 13.29 25.38 -1.48
CA PRO A 41 14.70 25.84 -1.55
C PRO A 41 15.43 25.69 -0.22
N LYS A 42 14.81 26.13 0.88
CA LYS A 42 15.35 26.02 2.22
C LYS A 42 15.63 24.57 2.65
N HIS A 43 14.74 23.64 2.27
CA HIS A 43 14.92 22.21 2.59
C HIS A 43 16.08 21.60 1.80
N ILE A 44 16.27 21.98 0.53
CA ILE A 44 17.40 21.56 -0.30
C ILE A 44 18.72 22.02 0.32
N GLU A 45 18.81 23.30 0.70
CA GLU A 45 19.99 23.88 1.34
C GLU A 45 20.27 23.27 2.73
N ALA A 46 19.23 23.07 3.55
CA ALA A 46 19.35 22.48 4.88
C ALA A 46 19.87 21.03 4.83
N LEU A 47 19.59 20.30 3.76
CA LEU A 47 20.13 18.96 3.52
C LEU A 47 21.53 18.98 2.87
N GLY A 48 22.06 20.16 2.52
CA GLY A 48 23.40 20.36 1.98
C GLY A 48 23.51 20.24 0.46
N TYR A 49 22.39 20.19 -0.26
CA TYR A 49 22.34 20.08 -1.73
C TYR A 49 22.33 21.46 -2.39
N LYS A 50 22.86 21.51 -3.62
CA LYS A 50 23.06 22.77 -4.37
C LYS A 50 22.43 22.77 -5.75
N LYS A 51 22.26 21.59 -6.36
CA LYS A 51 21.81 21.48 -7.74
C LYS A 51 20.86 20.30 -7.92
N PRO A 52 19.58 20.47 -7.57
CA PRO A 52 18.57 19.42 -7.71
C PRO A 52 18.25 19.11 -9.18
N PHE A 53 17.89 17.83 -9.42
CA PHE A 53 17.32 17.35 -10.65
C PHE A 53 15.82 17.11 -10.47
N LEU A 54 14.98 18.02 -10.99
CA LEU A 54 13.54 17.94 -10.88
C LEU A 54 13.00 16.95 -11.92
N VAL A 55 12.20 16.00 -11.47
CA VAL A 55 11.55 14.99 -12.32
C VAL A 55 10.04 15.09 -12.16
N ALA A 56 9.34 15.28 -13.27
CA ALA A 56 7.87 15.42 -13.33
C ALA A 56 7.32 14.76 -14.60
N ASP A 57 6.02 14.61 -14.70
CA ASP A 57 5.30 14.45 -15.96
C ASP A 57 4.55 15.77 -16.32
N VAL A 58 3.91 15.81 -17.47
CA VAL A 58 3.17 17.01 -17.93
C VAL A 58 2.07 17.44 -16.95
N ASN A 59 1.43 16.50 -16.26
CA ASN A 59 0.35 16.81 -15.31
C ASN A 59 0.93 17.36 -14.00
N THR A 60 1.93 16.71 -13.45
CA THR A 60 2.55 17.10 -12.17
C THR A 60 3.42 18.34 -12.32
N TRP A 61 3.99 18.56 -13.52
CA TRP A 61 4.64 19.83 -13.85
C TRP A 61 3.66 21.00 -13.83
N ALA A 62 2.49 20.84 -14.44
CA ALA A 62 1.45 21.86 -14.43
C ALA A 62 0.87 22.11 -13.03
N ALA A 63 0.72 21.04 -12.23
CA ALA A 63 0.12 21.13 -10.89
C ALA A 63 1.07 21.77 -9.86
N ALA A 64 2.37 21.51 -9.94
CA ALA A 64 3.32 21.87 -8.90
C ALA A 64 4.74 22.17 -9.42
N GLY A 65 5.20 21.46 -10.45
CA GLY A 65 6.60 21.54 -10.90
C GLY A 65 7.04 22.91 -11.38
N ALA A 66 6.18 23.61 -12.10
CA ALA A 66 6.46 24.96 -12.57
C ALA A 66 6.63 25.95 -11.38
N LEU A 67 5.76 25.84 -10.37
CA LEU A 67 5.85 26.65 -9.16
C LEU A 67 7.09 26.29 -8.33
N ALA A 68 7.42 25.02 -8.18
CA ALA A 68 8.63 24.57 -7.51
C ALA A 68 9.90 25.13 -8.19
N ALA A 69 9.94 25.09 -9.53
CA ALA A 69 11.03 25.67 -10.32
C ALA A 69 11.14 27.21 -10.13
N GLU A 70 10.01 27.93 -10.15
CA GLU A 70 9.96 29.36 -9.86
C GLU A 70 10.56 29.69 -8.47
N LYS A 71 10.24 28.91 -7.44
CA LYS A 71 10.79 29.12 -6.09
C LYS A 71 12.30 28.90 -6.04
N LEU A 72 12.81 27.92 -6.79
CA LEU A 72 14.26 27.72 -6.94
C LEU A 72 14.94 28.87 -7.67
N ASP A 73 14.33 29.37 -8.76
CA ASP A 73 14.83 30.54 -9.50
C ASP A 73 14.91 31.79 -8.60
N VAL A 74 13.88 32.06 -7.81
CA VAL A 74 13.83 33.18 -6.85
C VAL A 74 14.92 33.03 -5.76
N ALA A 75 15.18 31.80 -5.33
CA ALA A 75 16.24 31.52 -4.35
C ALA A 75 17.67 31.50 -4.96
N GLY A 76 17.80 31.58 -6.27
CA GLY A 76 19.09 31.52 -6.97
C GLY A 76 19.70 30.12 -7.02
N ILE A 77 18.91 29.08 -6.79
CA ILE A 77 19.36 27.69 -6.84
C ILE A 77 19.29 27.18 -8.28
N SER A 78 20.44 26.85 -8.86
CA SER A 78 20.50 26.22 -10.17
C SER A 78 19.95 24.81 -10.12
N TYR A 79 19.14 24.42 -11.09
CA TYR A 79 18.60 23.08 -11.22
C TYR A 79 18.61 22.58 -12.66
N LYS A 80 18.41 21.28 -12.84
CA LYS A 80 18.04 20.68 -14.11
C LYS A 80 16.65 20.05 -13.96
N LYS A 81 15.98 19.81 -15.07
CA LYS A 81 14.65 19.18 -15.06
C LYS A 81 14.50 18.20 -16.20
N TYR A 82 13.70 17.17 -15.94
CA TYR A 82 13.18 16.25 -16.94
C TYR A 82 11.67 16.10 -16.76
N ILE A 83 10.93 16.34 -17.83
CA ILE A 83 9.48 16.28 -17.83
C ILE A 83 9.07 15.21 -18.85
N PHE A 84 8.45 14.14 -18.36
CA PHE A 84 7.85 13.13 -19.23
C PHE A 84 6.66 13.72 -20.00
N ASN A 85 6.59 13.46 -21.29
CA ASN A 85 5.54 13.99 -22.17
C ASN A 85 4.26 13.14 -22.14
N GLU A 86 4.33 11.93 -21.62
CA GLU A 86 3.21 11.00 -21.51
C GLU A 86 2.22 11.49 -20.45
N LYS A 87 0.92 11.53 -20.79
CA LYS A 87 -0.16 11.86 -19.85
C LYS A 87 -0.44 10.73 -18.84
N GLU A 88 -0.19 9.50 -19.24
CA GLU A 88 -0.29 8.29 -18.42
C GLU A 88 1.08 7.65 -18.38
N LEU A 89 1.84 7.96 -17.34
CA LEU A 89 3.19 7.46 -17.16
C LEU A 89 3.16 6.07 -16.53
N ILE A 90 3.84 5.12 -17.17
CA ILE A 90 3.99 3.75 -16.67
C ILE A 90 5.42 3.58 -16.15
N PRO A 91 5.63 3.04 -14.93
CA PRO A 91 6.96 2.85 -14.36
C PRO A 91 7.62 1.58 -14.91
N ASP A 92 7.88 1.55 -16.21
CA ASP A 92 8.52 0.43 -16.92
C ASP A 92 10.00 0.69 -17.25
N GLU A 93 10.65 -0.29 -17.86
CA GLU A 93 12.06 -0.20 -18.26
C GLU A 93 12.31 0.94 -19.24
N LYS A 94 11.36 1.23 -20.15
CA LYS A 94 11.48 2.31 -21.12
C LYS A 94 11.49 3.66 -20.43
N THR A 95 10.55 3.87 -19.52
CA THR A 95 10.42 5.11 -18.73
C THR A 95 11.64 5.29 -17.84
N LEU A 96 12.08 4.23 -17.16
CA LEU A 96 13.29 4.23 -16.36
C LEU A 96 14.53 4.57 -17.19
N GLY A 97 14.68 3.92 -18.35
CA GLY A 97 15.78 4.18 -19.28
C GLY A 97 15.81 5.63 -19.78
N SER A 98 14.64 6.21 -20.07
CA SER A 98 14.52 7.62 -20.47
C SER A 98 14.97 8.57 -19.35
N LEU A 99 14.58 8.31 -18.09
CA LEU A 99 15.01 9.08 -16.94
C LEU A 99 16.53 8.99 -16.73
N MET A 100 17.09 7.78 -16.81
CA MET A 100 18.53 7.55 -16.64
C MET A 100 19.38 8.24 -17.73
N MET A 101 18.90 8.26 -18.97
CA MET A 101 19.58 8.96 -20.08
C MET A 101 19.49 10.49 -19.95
N ALA A 102 18.40 11.00 -19.37
CA ALA A 102 18.20 12.43 -19.17
C ALA A 102 18.94 12.98 -17.94
N PHE A 103 19.35 12.11 -17.01
CA PHE A 103 19.99 12.53 -15.77
C PHE A 103 21.30 13.26 -16.03
N SER A 104 21.47 14.41 -15.36
CA SER A 104 22.66 15.26 -15.47
C SER A 104 23.60 15.04 -14.28
N ARG A 105 24.82 14.55 -14.54
CA ARG A 105 25.80 14.16 -13.51
C ARG A 105 26.31 15.30 -12.63
N ASP A 106 26.01 16.54 -12.99
CA ASP A 106 26.32 17.73 -12.19
C ASP A 106 25.23 18.09 -11.17
N CYS A 107 24.13 17.28 -11.14
CA CYS A 107 23.12 17.36 -10.10
C CYS A 107 23.47 16.45 -8.92
N ASP A 108 23.12 16.88 -7.71
CA ASP A 108 23.52 16.25 -6.46
C ASP A 108 22.36 15.60 -5.66
N VAL A 109 21.12 15.86 -6.06
CA VAL A 109 19.91 15.26 -5.50
C VAL A 109 18.80 15.17 -6.55
N ILE A 110 17.97 14.13 -6.48
CA ILE A 110 16.75 14.01 -7.31
C ILE A 110 15.56 14.52 -6.51
N VAL A 111 14.70 15.34 -7.13
CA VAL A 111 13.42 15.80 -6.57
C VAL A 111 12.30 15.24 -7.43
N ALA A 112 11.60 14.23 -6.92
CA ALA A 112 10.42 13.67 -7.54
C ALA A 112 9.23 14.63 -7.31
N VAL A 113 8.76 15.29 -8.36
CA VAL A 113 7.57 16.14 -8.30
C VAL A 113 6.39 15.33 -8.80
N GLY A 114 5.68 14.66 -7.88
CA GLY A 114 4.62 13.75 -8.28
C GLY A 114 4.04 12.90 -7.16
N SER A 115 3.38 11.83 -7.55
CA SER A 115 2.87 10.80 -6.65
C SER A 115 3.52 9.44 -6.95
N GLY A 116 2.81 8.34 -6.82
CA GLY A 116 3.34 6.97 -6.81
C GLY A 116 4.35 6.66 -7.91
N THR A 117 3.96 6.80 -9.17
CA THR A 117 4.81 6.45 -10.33
C THR A 117 6.13 7.23 -10.36
N LEU A 118 6.06 8.56 -10.22
CA LEU A 118 7.25 9.41 -10.21
C LEU A 118 8.11 9.17 -8.97
N ASN A 119 7.47 8.94 -7.81
CA ASN A 119 8.18 8.55 -6.60
C ASN A 119 9.00 7.27 -6.82
N ASP A 120 8.39 6.22 -7.36
CA ASP A 120 9.06 4.93 -7.52
C ASP A 120 10.15 4.95 -8.57
N LEU A 121 9.95 5.67 -9.69
CA LEU A 121 10.98 5.89 -10.71
C LEU A 121 12.18 6.65 -10.12
N CYS A 122 11.94 7.75 -9.40
CA CYS A 122 13.01 8.56 -8.81
C CYS A 122 13.71 7.84 -7.65
N LYS A 123 12.95 7.15 -6.80
CA LYS A 123 13.46 6.31 -5.72
C LYS A 123 14.44 5.25 -6.24
N PHE A 124 14.02 4.50 -7.26
CA PHE A 124 14.87 3.48 -7.85
C PHE A 124 16.07 4.06 -8.59
N SER A 125 15.86 5.13 -9.38
CA SER A 125 16.94 5.79 -10.12
C SER A 125 17.99 6.37 -9.18
N SER A 126 17.59 7.08 -8.11
CA SER A 126 18.51 7.63 -7.12
C SER A 126 19.31 6.54 -6.44
N PHE A 127 18.66 5.43 -6.06
CA PHE A 127 19.33 4.27 -5.45
C PHE A 127 20.40 3.67 -6.38
N GLN A 128 20.08 3.47 -7.67
CA GLN A 128 21.04 2.96 -8.66
C GLN A 128 22.19 3.93 -8.95
N LEU A 129 21.95 5.22 -8.86
CA LEU A 129 22.96 6.26 -9.08
C LEU A 129 23.80 6.56 -7.83
N GLY A 130 23.46 6.02 -6.65
CA GLY A 130 24.11 6.34 -5.39
C GLY A 130 23.83 7.77 -4.93
N LEU A 131 22.68 8.32 -5.27
CA LEU A 131 22.22 9.66 -4.91
C LEU A 131 21.09 9.59 -3.89
N ASP A 132 20.93 10.65 -3.13
CA ASP A 132 19.74 10.87 -2.34
C ASP A 132 18.58 11.41 -3.19
N TYR A 133 17.35 11.29 -2.69
CA TYR A 133 16.19 11.91 -3.33
C TYR A 133 15.23 12.51 -2.31
N MET A 134 14.41 13.41 -2.79
CA MET A 134 13.32 14.08 -2.08
C MET A 134 12.03 13.90 -2.88
N VAL A 135 10.89 13.94 -2.20
CA VAL A 135 9.56 13.92 -2.82
C VAL A 135 8.87 15.26 -2.59
N PHE A 136 8.44 15.90 -3.67
CA PHE A 136 7.43 16.94 -3.63
C PHE A 136 6.10 16.31 -4.07
N ALA A 137 5.29 15.92 -3.09
CA ALA A 137 4.07 15.17 -3.31
C ALA A 137 3.00 16.07 -3.94
N THR A 138 2.40 15.62 -5.05
CA THR A 138 1.34 16.35 -5.74
C THR A 138 -0.05 15.78 -5.49
N ALA A 139 -0.15 14.56 -4.94
CA ALA A 139 -1.41 13.91 -4.63
C ALA A 139 -1.25 12.88 -3.50
N PRO A 140 -2.20 12.81 -2.54
CA PRO A 140 -2.19 11.83 -1.47
C PRO A 140 -2.83 10.50 -1.91
N SER A 141 -2.21 9.78 -2.85
CA SER A 141 -2.87 8.66 -3.54
C SER A 141 -2.41 7.26 -3.11
N MET A 142 -1.34 7.14 -2.33
CA MET A 142 -0.79 5.85 -1.86
C MET A 142 0.24 6.06 -0.74
N ASP A 143 0.58 5.01 0.00
CA ASP A 143 1.50 5.04 1.15
C ASP A 143 2.98 4.76 0.82
N GLY A 144 3.32 4.61 -0.45
CA GLY A 144 4.66 4.25 -0.91
C GLY A 144 5.71 5.36 -0.82
N PHE A 145 5.39 6.59 -0.39
CA PHE A 145 6.35 7.70 -0.33
C PHE A 145 7.61 7.34 0.46
N VAL A 146 7.45 6.77 1.65
CA VAL A 146 8.56 6.47 2.57
C VAL A 146 8.83 4.96 2.65
N SER A 147 8.29 4.16 1.75
CA SER A 147 8.62 2.74 1.66
C SER A 147 10.04 2.52 1.14
N ILE A 148 10.66 1.40 1.56
CA ILE A 148 11.97 0.97 1.07
C ILE A 148 11.94 0.28 -0.29
N GLY A 149 10.75 0.02 -0.84
CA GLY A 149 10.56 -0.62 -2.14
C GLY A 149 10.08 0.34 -3.21
N ALA A 150 10.50 0.12 -4.44
CA ALA A 150 9.99 0.77 -5.65
C ALA A 150 9.24 -0.26 -6.51
N ALA A 151 7.99 0.02 -6.83
CA ALA A 151 7.16 -0.88 -7.64
C ALA A 151 7.30 -0.50 -9.13
N LEU A 152 8.04 -1.30 -9.88
CA LEU A 152 8.30 -1.10 -11.31
C LEU A 152 7.72 -2.27 -12.13
N ILE A 153 7.48 -2.04 -13.40
CA ILE A 153 7.09 -3.08 -14.35
C ILE A 153 8.32 -3.51 -15.11
N THR A 154 8.68 -4.80 -15.00
CA THR A 154 9.83 -5.39 -15.68
C THR A 154 9.40 -6.65 -16.41
N ASN A 155 9.67 -6.75 -17.70
CA ASN A 155 9.19 -7.84 -18.53
C ASN A 155 7.68 -8.07 -18.39
N TYR A 156 6.91 -6.98 -18.40
CA TYR A 156 5.45 -6.97 -18.22
C TYR A 156 4.96 -7.48 -16.86
N VAL A 157 5.86 -7.64 -15.86
CA VAL A 157 5.49 -8.07 -14.50
C VAL A 157 5.78 -6.96 -13.51
N LYS A 158 4.81 -6.61 -12.67
CA LYS A 158 5.02 -5.66 -11.57
C LYS A 158 5.88 -6.29 -10.49
N THR A 159 7.07 -5.75 -10.32
CA THR A 159 8.09 -6.23 -9.40
C THR A 159 8.46 -5.12 -8.41
N THR A 160 8.56 -5.47 -7.13
CA THR A 160 9.05 -4.53 -6.11
C THR A 160 10.55 -4.69 -5.97
N TYR A 161 11.28 -3.65 -6.33
CA TYR A 161 12.73 -3.59 -6.17
C TYR A 161 13.09 -2.91 -4.85
N GLN A 162 14.12 -3.44 -4.19
CA GLN A 162 14.68 -2.77 -3.03
C GLN A 162 15.34 -1.47 -3.44
N ALA A 163 15.09 -0.42 -2.66
CA ALA A 163 15.66 0.91 -2.82
C ALA A 163 15.84 1.56 -1.44
N HIS A 164 15.65 2.87 -1.33
CA HIS A 164 15.79 3.62 -0.08
C HIS A 164 14.61 4.59 0.13
N VAL A 165 14.48 5.10 1.35
CA VAL A 165 13.50 6.13 1.67
C VAL A 165 13.99 7.51 1.21
N PRO A 166 13.09 8.48 0.95
CA PRO A 166 13.50 9.87 0.66
C PRO A 166 14.11 10.54 1.89
N LEU A 167 14.95 11.55 1.68
CA LEU A 167 15.41 12.42 2.76
C LEU A 167 14.35 13.42 3.20
N ALA A 168 13.45 13.83 2.29
CA ALA A 168 12.36 14.74 2.58
C ALA A 168 11.09 14.36 1.83
N VAL A 169 9.94 14.56 2.49
CA VAL A 169 8.61 14.56 1.87
C VAL A 169 8.00 15.94 2.10
N ILE A 170 7.72 16.63 1.02
CA ILE A 170 7.15 17.98 1.02
C ILE A 170 5.78 17.90 0.33
N GLY A 171 4.76 18.47 0.92
CA GLY A 171 3.40 18.49 0.39
C GLY A 171 2.72 19.82 0.68
N ASP A 172 2.43 20.58 -0.37
CA ASP A 172 1.66 21.81 -0.22
C ASP A 172 0.17 21.46 -0.13
N THR A 173 -0.49 21.85 0.96
CA THR A 173 -1.87 21.46 1.23
C THR A 173 -2.86 22.04 0.23
N ASP A 174 -2.59 23.18 -0.36
CA ASP A 174 -3.46 23.77 -1.39
C ASP A 174 -3.34 22.98 -2.71
N ILE A 175 -2.13 22.51 -3.05
CA ILE A 175 -1.88 21.64 -4.22
C ILE A 175 -2.51 20.26 -3.98
N LEU A 176 -2.29 19.66 -2.82
CA LEU A 176 -2.84 18.36 -2.47
C LEU A 176 -4.37 18.36 -2.45
N ALA A 177 -5.01 19.43 -1.95
CA ALA A 177 -6.46 19.58 -1.95
C ALA A 177 -7.05 19.83 -3.36
N ALA A 178 -6.28 20.41 -4.28
CA ALA A 178 -6.67 20.63 -5.67
C ALA A 178 -6.61 19.36 -6.54
N THR A 179 -5.98 18.29 -6.05
CA THR A 179 -5.86 17.00 -6.76
C THR A 179 -7.21 16.40 -7.14
N PRO A 180 -7.35 15.65 -8.26
CA PRO A 180 -8.56 14.91 -8.57
C PRO A 180 -9.06 14.07 -7.39
N MET A 181 -10.37 14.10 -7.11
CA MET A 181 -10.96 13.41 -5.94
C MET A 181 -10.66 11.91 -5.95
N GLU A 182 -10.56 11.30 -7.13
CA GLU A 182 -10.19 9.90 -7.29
C GLU A 182 -8.84 9.57 -6.67
N MET A 183 -7.85 10.48 -6.74
CA MET A 183 -6.54 10.28 -6.11
C MET A 183 -6.60 10.45 -4.59
N ILE A 184 -7.43 11.37 -4.09
CA ILE A 184 -7.64 11.54 -2.64
C ILE A 184 -8.34 10.31 -2.07
N THR A 185 -9.39 9.82 -2.75
CA THR A 185 -10.11 8.61 -2.33
C THR A 185 -9.27 7.34 -2.49
N ALA A 186 -8.33 7.31 -3.43
CA ALA A 186 -7.33 6.25 -3.50
C ALA A 186 -6.45 6.23 -2.24
N GLY A 187 -5.90 7.36 -1.82
CA GLY A 187 -5.14 7.44 -0.57
C GLY A 187 -5.96 7.05 0.65
N LEU A 188 -7.22 7.47 0.69
CA LEU A 188 -8.14 7.06 1.75
C LEU A 188 -8.35 5.54 1.77
N GLY A 189 -8.61 4.92 0.61
CA GLY A 189 -8.77 3.47 0.51
C GLY A 189 -7.54 2.71 0.96
N ASP A 190 -6.35 3.23 0.62
CA ASP A 190 -5.08 2.67 1.06
C ASP A 190 -4.90 2.76 2.59
N ILE A 191 -5.23 3.90 3.20
CA ILE A 191 -5.17 4.07 4.67
C ILE A 191 -6.21 3.20 5.38
N LEU A 192 -7.44 3.12 4.91
CA LEU A 192 -8.46 2.29 5.53
C LEU A 192 -8.10 0.79 5.48
N GLY A 193 -7.38 0.34 4.46
CA GLY A 193 -6.82 -1.01 4.38
C GLY A 193 -5.93 -1.38 5.58
N LYS A 194 -5.43 -0.40 6.35
CA LYS A 194 -4.60 -0.66 7.52
C LYS A 194 -5.38 -1.35 8.65
N TYR A 195 -6.70 -1.20 8.72
CA TYR A 195 -7.52 -1.98 9.66
C TYR A 195 -7.31 -3.48 9.45
N THR A 196 -7.44 -3.95 8.22
CA THR A 196 -7.33 -5.39 7.92
C THR A 196 -5.90 -5.91 7.93
N CYS A 197 -4.93 -5.14 7.42
CA CYS A 197 -3.55 -5.60 7.41
C CYS A 197 -2.92 -5.67 8.81
N LEU A 198 -3.27 -4.77 9.72
CA LEU A 198 -2.79 -4.82 11.11
C LEU A 198 -3.36 -6.04 11.85
N LEU A 199 -4.62 -6.39 11.59
CA LEU A 199 -5.21 -7.60 12.11
C LEU A 199 -4.55 -8.85 11.54
N ASP A 200 -4.34 -8.91 10.22
CA ASP A 200 -3.58 -9.99 9.57
C ASP A 200 -2.18 -10.15 10.18
N TRP A 201 -1.49 -9.05 10.43
CA TRP A 201 -0.15 -9.08 11.05
C TRP A 201 -0.20 -9.61 12.49
N LYS A 202 -1.20 -9.17 13.27
CA LYS A 202 -1.42 -9.67 14.64
C LYS A 202 -1.76 -11.16 14.65
N MET A 203 -2.62 -11.61 13.73
CA MET A 203 -2.97 -13.03 13.59
C MET A 203 -1.76 -13.88 13.17
N ALA A 204 -0.95 -13.39 12.23
CA ALA A 204 0.29 -14.05 11.84
C ALA A 204 1.23 -14.23 13.04
N HIS A 205 1.35 -13.21 13.89
CA HIS A 205 2.13 -13.32 15.13
C HIS A 205 1.57 -14.41 16.06
N ILE A 206 0.26 -14.41 16.31
CA ILE A 206 -0.38 -15.37 17.21
C ILE A 206 -0.21 -16.81 16.72
N ILE A 207 -0.37 -17.03 15.39
CA ILE A 207 -0.44 -18.38 14.80
C ILE A 207 0.92 -18.91 14.38
N THR A 208 1.81 -18.06 13.89
CA THR A 208 3.09 -18.49 13.31
C THR A 208 4.31 -18.06 14.12
N GLY A 209 4.13 -17.18 15.11
CA GLY A 209 5.24 -16.57 15.84
C GLY A 209 5.98 -15.50 15.02
N GLU A 210 5.41 -15.02 13.91
CA GLU A 210 6.00 -13.95 13.12
C GLU A 210 6.23 -12.70 13.97
N TYR A 211 7.30 -11.96 13.66
CA TYR A 211 7.57 -10.69 14.33
C TYR A 211 6.37 -9.75 14.26
N TYR A 212 6.03 -9.15 15.38
CA TYR A 212 4.99 -8.14 15.53
C TYR A 212 5.45 -7.06 16.51
N CYS A 213 5.15 -5.82 16.22
CA CYS A 213 5.39 -4.70 17.12
C CYS A 213 4.07 -3.97 17.38
N SER A 214 3.56 -4.08 18.61
CA SER A 214 2.31 -3.41 19.00
C SER A 214 2.42 -1.90 18.90
N HIS A 215 3.57 -1.32 19.27
CA HIS A 215 3.77 0.12 19.19
C HIS A 215 3.62 0.66 17.76
N ILE A 216 4.22 -0.03 16.77
CA ILE A 216 4.05 0.35 15.35
C ILE A 216 2.60 0.13 14.89
N ALA A 217 1.97 -0.96 15.31
CA ALA A 217 0.58 -1.22 14.97
C ALA A 217 -0.36 -0.16 15.53
N ASP A 218 -0.17 0.24 16.79
CA ASP A 218 -0.97 1.28 17.46
C ASP A 218 -0.76 2.64 16.80
N MET A 219 0.47 2.99 16.44
CA MET A 219 0.82 4.21 15.71
C MET A 219 0.07 4.30 14.36
N VAL A 220 0.06 3.22 13.58
CA VAL A 220 -0.65 3.18 12.29
C VAL A 220 -2.16 3.22 12.51
N LYS A 221 -2.68 2.48 13.50
CA LYS A 221 -4.11 2.48 13.84
C LYS A 221 -4.60 3.88 14.24
N GLU A 222 -3.86 4.59 15.09
CA GLU A 222 -4.20 5.96 15.48
C GLU A 222 -4.28 6.90 14.27
N ALA A 223 -3.37 6.78 13.30
CA ALA A 223 -3.41 7.56 12.07
C ALA A 223 -4.66 7.26 11.23
N VAL A 224 -5.08 5.99 11.14
CA VAL A 224 -6.33 5.62 10.46
C VAL A 224 -7.53 6.25 11.15
N GLU A 225 -7.60 6.19 12.47
CA GLU A 225 -8.70 6.76 13.27
C GLU A 225 -8.83 8.28 13.06
N ILE A 226 -7.70 9.00 13.01
CA ILE A 226 -7.67 10.45 12.69
C ILE A 226 -8.25 10.72 11.31
N VAL A 227 -7.86 9.92 10.30
CA VAL A 227 -8.38 10.08 8.93
C VAL A 227 -9.89 9.78 8.87
N VAL A 228 -10.37 8.79 9.61
CA VAL A 228 -11.81 8.48 9.69
C VAL A 228 -12.59 9.64 10.32
N GLU A 229 -12.08 10.24 11.39
CA GLU A 229 -12.69 11.43 12.03
C GLU A 229 -12.76 12.62 11.05
N GLU A 230 -11.71 12.84 10.24
CA GLU A 230 -11.64 13.91 9.26
C GLU A 230 -12.42 13.62 7.95
N SER A 231 -12.91 12.39 7.75
CA SER A 231 -13.49 11.92 6.48
C SER A 231 -14.64 12.79 5.95
N THR A 232 -15.45 13.39 6.83
CA THR A 232 -16.55 14.27 6.42
C THR A 232 -16.06 15.55 5.73
N ARG A 233 -14.88 16.04 6.10
CA ARG A 233 -14.27 17.27 5.58
C ARG A 233 -13.48 17.02 4.29
N ILE A 234 -13.10 15.75 4.01
CA ILE A 234 -12.41 15.35 2.78
C ILE A 234 -13.28 15.61 1.56
N LYS A 235 -14.60 15.38 1.65
CA LYS A 235 -15.54 15.63 0.55
C LYS A 235 -15.48 17.07 0.06
N ASP A 236 -15.30 18.01 0.97
CA ASP A 236 -15.22 19.44 0.67
C ASP A 236 -13.79 19.89 0.33
N ARG A 237 -12.87 18.93 0.14
CA ARG A 237 -11.45 19.18 -0.14
C ARG A 237 -10.79 20.10 0.90
N ASN A 238 -11.24 20.00 2.15
CA ASN A 238 -10.65 20.82 3.20
C ASN A 238 -9.14 20.52 3.33
N PRO A 239 -8.26 21.53 3.24
CA PRO A 239 -6.82 21.33 3.23
C PRO A 239 -6.29 20.58 4.46
N ASP A 240 -6.85 20.83 5.67
CA ASP A 240 -6.43 20.14 6.89
C ASP A 240 -6.83 18.65 6.88
N ALA A 241 -8.01 18.32 6.31
CA ALA A 241 -8.45 16.93 6.18
C ALA A 241 -7.61 16.18 5.14
N VAL A 242 -7.26 16.80 4.02
CA VAL A 242 -6.37 16.24 3.00
C VAL A 242 -4.94 16.12 3.54
N LYS A 243 -4.49 17.07 4.37
CA LYS A 243 -3.23 16.99 5.13
C LYS A 243 -3.22 15.74 6.01
N ALA A 244 -4.28 15.47 6.79
CA ALA A 244 -4.36 14.28 7.65
C ALA A 244 -4.22 12.97 6.84
N VAL A 245 -4.87 12.87 5.66
CA VAL A 245 -4.68 11.72 4.76
C VAL A 245 -3.22 11.59 4.33
N THR A 246 -2.60 12.71 3.92
CA THR A 246 -1.21 12.71 3.45
C THR A 246 -0.24 12.31 4.57
N GLU A 247 -0.43 12.86 5.77
CA GLU A 247 0.38 12.53 6.94
C GLU A 247 0.24 11.06 7.34
N ALA A 248 -0.98 10.50 7.27
CA ALA A 248 -1.22 9.09 7.53
C ALA A 248 -0.53 8.18 6.51
N LEU A 249 -0.55 8.54 5.22
CA LEU A 249 0.17 7.82 4.17
C LEU A 249 1.70 7.85 4.39
N VAL A 250 2.24 9.00 4.78
CA VAL A 250 3.67 9.13 5.13
C VAL A 250 4.00 8.30 6.36
N LEU A 251 3.14 8.31 7.39
CA LEU A 251 3.33 7.53 8.61
C LEU A 251 3.30 6.02 8.34
N SER A 252 2.40 5.57 7.46
CA SER A 252 2.40 4.17 6.98
C SER A 252 3.74 3.79 6.35
N GLY A 253 4.31 4.67 5.53
CA GLY A 253 5.64 4.50 4.95
C GLY A 253 6.75 4.44 6.01
N ILE A 254 6.72 5.31 7.02
CA ILE A 254 7.65 5.29 8.16
C ILE A 254 7.54 3.96 8.91
N ALA A 255 6.32 3.47 9.15
CA ALA A 255 6.08 2.18 9.80
C ALA A 255 6.69 1.02 9.00
N MET A 256 6.55 1.03 7.67
CA MET A 256 7.21 0.06 6.79
C MET A 256 8.74 0.14 6.89
N SER A 257 9.31 1.34 6.93
CA SER A 257 10.74 1.57 7.10
C SER A 257 11.25 1.02 8.45
N PHE A 258 10.51 1.23 9.52
CA PHE A 258 10.82 0.74 10.86
C PHE A 258 10.83 -0.79 10.96
N VAL A 259 9.90 -1.46 10.30
CA VAL A 259 9.82 -2.93 10.29
C VAL A 259 10.76 -3.56 9.27
N GLY A 260 11.17 -2.81 8.26
CA GLY A 260 11.98 -3.29 7.13
C GLY A 260 11.19 -4.11 6.10
N ASN A 261 9.87 -4.07 6.18
CA ASN A 261 8.96 -4.69 5.19
C ASN A 261 7.57 -4.04 5.27
N SER A 262 6.67 -4.44 4.37
CA SER A 262 5.33 -3.82 4.29
C SER A 262 4.26 -4.50 5.17
N ARG A 263 4.62 -5.24 6.23
CA ARG A 263 3.62 -5.84 7.14
C ARG A 263 2.69 -4.83 7.80
N PRO A 264 3.15 -3.66 8.28
CA PRO A 264 2.25 -2.67 8.88
C PRO A 264 1.26 -2.04 7.90
N ALA A 265 1.44 -2.29 6.60
CA ALA A 265 0.73 -1.58 5.55
C ALA A 265 -0.02 -2.49 4.57
N SER A 266 0.24 -3.81 4.56
CA SER A 266 -0.23 -4.71 3.49
C SER A 266 -0.58 -6.10 4.05
N GLY A 267 -1.84 -6.48 3.93
CA GLY A 267 -2.41 -7.76 4.31
C GLY A 267 -3.23 -8.38 3.16
N SER A 268 -4.30 -9.10 3.50
CA SER A 268 -5.19 -9.76 2.54
C SER A 268 -5.80 -8.81 1.52
N GLU A 269 -6.16 -7.59 1.93
CA GLU A 269 -6.72 -6.56 1.05
C GLU A 269 -5.77 -6.18 -0.08
N HIS A 270 -4.49 -6.08 0.23
CA HIS A 270 -3.46 -5.83 -0.77
C HIS A 270 -3.22 -7.05 -1.65
N HIS A 271 -3.32 -8.26 -1.11
CA HIS A 271 -3.21 -9.47 -1.92
C HIS A 271 -4.30 -9.50 -2.98
N LEU A 272 -5.57 -9.22 -2.63
CA LEU A 272 -6.67 -9.08 -3.59
C LEU A 272 -6.37 -8.00 -4.63
N SER A 273 -5.97 -6.80 -4.17
CA SER A 273 -5.59 -5.67 -5.04
C SER A 273 -4.50 -6.05 -6.05
N HIS A 274 -3.44 -6.73 -5.61
CA HIS A 274 -2.34 -7.15 -6.48
C HIS A 274 -2.77 -8.23 -7.46
N TYR A 275 -3.62 -9.17 -7.05
CA TYR A 275 -4.16 -10.17 -7.97
C TYR A 275 -4.94 -9.51 -9.11
N TRP A 276 -5.86 -8.60 -8.81
CA TRP A 276 -6.60 -7.84 -9.83
C TRP A 276 -5.68 -7.03 -10.73
N GLU A 277 -4.65 -6.41 -10.16
CA GLU A 277 -3.67 -5.64 -10.92
C GLU A 277 -2.90 -6.51 -11.92
N MET A 278 -2.42 -7.69 -11.49
CA MET A 278 -1.73 -8.65 -12.36
C MET A 278 -2.65 -9.13 -13.48
N LYS A 279 -3.92 -9.41 -13.20
CA LYS A 279 -4.90 -9.81 -14.23
C LYS A 279 -5.14 -8.69 -15.23
N PHE A 280 -5.34 -7.46 -14.78
CA PHE A 280 -5.53 -6.32 -15.68
C PHE A 280 -4.32 -6.08 -16.55
N GLN A 281 -3.13 -6.20 -16.00
CA GLN A 281 -1.89 -6.07 -16.76
C GLN A 281 -1.77 -7.17 -17.83
N ALA A 282 -2.02 -8.44 -17.47
CA ALA A 282 -1.99 -9.56 -18.42
C ALA A 282 -3.00 -9.39 -19.56
N GLU A 283 -4.15 -8.77 -19.29
CA GLU A 283 -5.21 -8.50 -20.28
C GLU A 283 -5.00 -7.16 -21.03
N GLY A 284 -3.93 -6.42 -20.77
CA GLY A 284 -3.68 -5.11 -21.38
C GLY A 284 -4.71 -4.03 -21.02
N LYS A 285 -5.43 -4.22 -19.92
CA LYS A 285 -6.39 -3.25 -19.42
C LYS A 285 -5.70 -2.05 -18.76
N LYS A 286 -6.41 -0.91 -18.76
CA LYS A 286 -5.94 0.29 -18.07
C LYS A 286 -5.74 0.02 -16.57
N PRO A 287 -4.59 0.45 -15.99
CA PRO A 287 -4.34 0.31 -14.57
C PRO A 287 -5.33 1.17 -13.76
N ILE A 288 -5.77 0.61 -12.64
CA ILE A 288 -6.62 1.29 -11.64
C ILE A 288 -5.72 1.77 -10.50
N LEU A 289 -6.01 2.94 -9.94
CA LEU A 289 -5.28 3.47 -8.79
C LEU A 289 -5.20 2.42 -7.67
N HIS A 290 -4.01 2.28 -7.09
CA HIS A 290 -3.70 1.25 -6.11
C HIS A 290 -4.68 1.25 -4.94
N GLY A 291 -4.84 2.39 -4.28
CA GLY A 291 -5.69 2.51 -3.10
C GLY A 291 -7.19 2.32 -3.37
N ILE A 292 -7.67 2.53 -4.60
CA ILE A 292 -9.06 2.17 -4.97
C ILE A 292 -9.26 0.65 -4.86
N LYS A 293 -8.34 -0.14 -5.42
CA LYS A 293 -8.40 -1.61 -5.32
C LYS A 293 -8.23 -2.09 -3.88
N VAL A 294 -7.33 -1.44 -3.12
CA VAL A 294 -7.11 -1.73 -1.69
C VAL A 294 -8.37 -1.44 -0.87
N GLY A 295 -9.05 -0.31 -1.11
CA GLY A 295 -10.30 0.03 -0.43
C GLY A 295 -11.41 -1.00 -0.65
N ILE A 296 -11.60 -1.46 -1.89
CA ILE A 296 -12.56 -2.54 -2.20
C ILE A 296 -12.10 -3.87 -1.57
N GLY A 297 -10.81 -4.18 -1.65
CA GLY A 297 -10.23 -5.37 -1.01
C GLY A 297 -10.43 -5.37 0.51
N MET A 298 -10.29 -4.20 1.15
CA MET A 298 -10.54 -4.02 2.58
C MET A 298 -12.00 -4.33 2.94
N ILE A 299 -12.98 -3.86 2.14
CA ILE A 299 -14.39 -4.20 2.35
C ILE A 299 -14.59 -5.72 2.30
N ALA A 300 -14.04 -6.39 1.27
CA ALA A 300 -14.10 -7.84 1.12
C ALA A 300 -13.50 -8.58 2.33
N VAL A 301 -12.30 -8.18 2.74
CA VAL A 301 -11.58 -8.81 3.87
C VAL A 301 -12.29 -8.56 5.18
N THR A 302 -12.82 -7.35 5.42
CA THR A 302 -13.62 -7.06 6.62
C THR A 302 -14.86 -7.96 6.65
N LYS A 303 -15.56 -8.12 5.50
CA LYS A 303 -16.71 -9.02 5.42
C LYS A 303 -16.36 -10.49 5.68
N MET A 304 -15.22 -10.95 5.20
CA MET A 304 -14.72 -12.29 5.51
C MET A 304 -14.43 -12.46 7.00
N TYR A 305 -13.83 -11.48 7.66
CA TYR A 305 -13.60 -11.52 9.11
C TYR A 305 -14.91 -11.52 9.92
N GLU A 306 -15.91 -10.70 9.54
CA GLU A 306 -17.25 -10.71 10.15
C GLU A 306 -17.90 -12.08 10.07
N THR A 307 -17.74 -12.76 8.94
CA THR A 307 -18.30 -14.11 8.74
C THR A 307 -17.55 -15.13 9.59
N LEU A 308 -16.20 -15.04 9.63
CA LEU A 308 -15.32 -15.94 10.38
C LEU A 308 -15.62 -15.94 11.89
N GLU A 309 -16.12 -14.83 12.44
CA GLU A 309 -16.51 -14.77 13.86
C GLU A 309 -17.59 -15.79 14.27
N ASN A 310 -18.39 -16.25 13.33
CA ASN A 310 -19.50 -17.16 13.57
C ASN A 310 -19.15 -18.61 13.27
N GLU A 311 -17.94 -18.88 12.79
CA GLU A 311 -17.51 -20.23 12.42
C GLU A 311 -17.25 -21.12 13.65
N GLN A 312 -17.62 -22.37 13.49
CA GLN A 312 -17.30 -23.43 14.46
C GLN A 312 -16.49 -24.53 13.76
N PHE A 313 -15.33 -24.84 14.31
CA PHE A 313 -14.39 -25.75 13.69
C PHE A 313 -14.36 -27.12 14.37
N ASP A 314 -14.45 -28.20 13.59
CA ASP A 314 -13.98 -29.52 13.96
C ASP A 314 -12.49 -29.67 13.57
N PHE A 315 -11.61 -29.25 14.45
CA PHE A 315 -10.16 -29.28 14.20
C PHE A 315 -9.61 -30.68 13.96
N ALA A 316 -10.28 -31.75 14.44
CA ALA A 316 -9.86 -33.11 14.20
C ALA A 316 -10.03 -33.46 12.71
N SER A 317 -11.22 -33.26 12.17
CA SER A 317 -11.50 -33.46 10.74
C SER A 317 -10.64 -32.60 9.83
N LEU A 318 -10.39 -31.35 10.23
CA LEU A 318 -9.55 -30.43 9.44
C LEU A 318 -8.14 -30.98 9.23
N LYS A 319 -7.55 -31.64 10.23
CA LYS A 319 -6.19 -32.22 10.16
C LYS A 319 -6.09 -33.41 9.17
N GLU A 320 -7.18 -34.05 8.83
CA GLU A 320 -7.26 -35.18 7.89
C GLU A 320 -7.34 -34.76 6.40
N ARG A 321 -7.58 -33.50 6.11
CA ARG A 321 -7.73 -33.00 4.73
C ARG A 321 -6.42 -33.13 3.96
N SER A 322 -6.53 -33.70 2.75
CA SER A 322 -5.44 -33.78 1.79
C SER A 322 -5.29 -32.47 1.00
N PHE A 323 -4.16 -32.30 0.33
CA PHE A 323 -3.89 -31.24 -0.62
C PHE A 323 -3.35 -31.82 -1.92
N ASP A 324 -4.01 -31.53 -3.02
CA ASP A 324 -3.57 -31.93 -4.36
C ASP A 324 -2.69 -30.82 -4.96
N TYR A 325 -1.37 -31.00 -4.81
CA TYR A 325 -0.39 -30.06 -5.33
C TYR A 325 -0.47 -29.92 -6.88
N ALA A 326 -0.72 -31.03 -7.59
CA ALA A 326 -0.79 -31.00 -9.05
C ALA A 326 -2.01 -30.19 -9.56
N ALA A 327 -3.15 -30.36 -8.91
CA ALA A 327 -4.33 -29.54 -9.21
C ALA A 327 -4.12 -28.06 -8.88
N TRP A 328 -3.47 -27.75 -7.76
CA TRP A 328 -3.09 -26.40 -7.38
C TRP A 328 -2.12 -25.78 -8.38
N GLU A 329 -1.04 -26.48 -8.75
CA GLU A 329 -0.06 -26.01 -9.72
C GLU A 329 -0.69 -25.72 -11.09
N LYS A 330 -1.59 -26.61 -11.54
CA LYS A 330 -2.35 -26.39 -12.77
C LYS A 330 -3.18 -25.10 -12.67
N LYS A 331 -3.94 -24.91 -11.57
CA LYS A 331 -4.75 -23.71 -11.36
C LYS A 331 -3.90 -22.44 -11.33
N VAL A 332 -2.73 -22.48 -10.70
CA VAL A 332 -1.76 -21.37 -10.70
C VAL A 332 -1.30 -21.06 -12.12
N LYS A 333 -0.93 -22.08 -12.92
CA LYS A 333 -0.51 -21.88 -14.31
C LYS A 333 -1.62 -21.26 -15.17
N ASP A 334 -2.84 -21.77 -15.04
CA ASP A 334 -4.00 -21.30 -15.81
C ASP A 334 -4.35 -19.83 -15.47
N CYS A 335 -4.22 -19.44 -14.19
CA CYS A 335 -4.63 -18.10 -13.72
C CYS A 335 -3.53 -17.06 -13.78
N TYR A 336 -2.28 -17.41 -13.47
CA TYR A 336 -1.17 -16.46 -13.42
C TYR A 336 -0.34 -16.39 -14.70
N GLN A 337 -0.53 -17.33 -15.64
CA GLN A 337 0.13 -17.35 -16.95
C GLN A 337 1.66 -17.14 -16.83
N ASP A 338 2.20 -16.08 -17.43
CA ASP A 338 3.63 -15.78 -17.41
C ASP A 338 4.22 -15.53 -16.01
N ALA A 339 3.39 -15.14 -15.05
CA ALA A 339 3.81 -14.96 -13.66
C ALA A 339 3.81 -16.27 -12.85
N ALA A 340 3.21 -17.35 -13.36
CA ALA A 340 3.07 -18.63 -12.66
C ALA A 340 4.39 -19.24 -12.18
N PRO A 341 5.49 -19.25 -12.94
CA PRO A 341 6.76 -19.78 -12.47
C PRO A 341 7.27 -19.11 -11.19
N GLY A 342 7.11 -17.77 -11.08
CA GLY A 342 7.49 -17.01 -9.89
C GLY A 342 6.61 -17.36 -8.68
N ILE A 343 5.32 -17.54 -8.89
CA ILE A 343 4.36 -17.95 -7.84
C ILE A 343 4.67 -19.36 -7.33
N ILE A 344 4.94 -20.31 -8.21
CA ILE A 344 5.30 -21.69 -7.86
C ILE A 344 6.60 -21.71 -7.06
N ALA A 345 7.64 -21.02 -7.55
CA ALA A 345 8.92 -20.92 -6.83
C ALA A 345 8.77 -20.28 -5.43
N LEU A 346 7.86 -19.30 -5.29
CA LEU A 346 7.56 -18.68 -4.00
C LEU A 346 6.94 -19.70 -3.04
N GLU A 347 5.98 -20.53 -3.49
CA GLU A 347 5.36 -21.56 -2.66
C GLU A 347 6.37 -22.69 -2.33
N GLU A 348 7.19 -23.14 -3.27
CA GLU A 348 8.25 -24.14 -3.04
C GLU A 348 9.20 -23.69 -1.93
N LYS A 349 9.55 -22.40 -1.89
CA LYS A 349 10.38 -21.80 -0.85
C LYS A 349 9.64 -21.65 0.47
N ALA A 350 8.44 -21.07 0.45
CA ALA A 350 7.67 -20.73 1.64
C ALA A 350 6.98 -21.96 2.25
N GLN A 351 6.56 -22.92 1.40
CA GLN A 351 5.82 -24.12 1.79
C GLN A 351 4.59 -23.80 2.66
N LYS A 352 3.82 -22.76 2.31
CA LYS A 352 2.60 -22.37 3.03
C LYS A 352 1.53 -23.46 2.96
N ASN A 353 1.47 -24.16 1.82
CA ASN A 353 0.50 -25.22 1.53
C ASN A 353 0.97 -26.61 2.02
N ASN A 354 2.11 -26.70 2.70
CA ASN A 354 2.59 -27.93 3.29
C ASN A 354 1.67 -28.40 4.43
N LEU A 355 1.23 -29.65 4.39
CA LEU A 355 0.25 -30.22 5.34
C LEU A 355 0.76 -30.28 6.78
N ASP A 356 2.06 -30.56 7.01
CA ASP A 356 2.62 -30.56 8.36
C ASP A 356 2.65 -29.16 8.95
N LYS A 357 3.01 -28.15 8.14
CA LYS A 357 2.94 -26.74 8.55
C LYS A 357 1.50 -26.32 8.82
N ARG A 358 0.55 -26.71 7.97
CA ARG A 358 -0.88 -26.48 8.18
C ARG A 358 -1.36 -27.07 9.50
N ASN A 359 -1.06 -28.34 9.75
CA ASN A 359 -1.51 -29.03 10.96
C ASN A 359 -0.94 -28.39 12.23
N LYS A 360 0.31 -27.89 12.19
CA LYS A 360 0.89 -27.09 13.29
C LYS A 360 0.11 -25.78 13.50
N ARG A 361 -0.24 -25.07 12.43
CA ARG A 361 -1.05 -23.84 12.52
C ARG A 361 -2.46 -24.13 13.05
N LEU A 362 -3.11 -25.20 12.58
CA LEU A 362 -4.43 -25.63 13.09
C LEU A 362 -4.40 -25.94 14.59
N ALA A 363 -3.34 -26.59 15.10
CA ALA A 363 -3.21 -26.85 16.54
C ALA A 363 -3.08 -25.56 17.36
N ILE A 364 -2.40 -24.54 16.82
CA ILE A 364 -2.31 -23.24 17.47
C ILE A 364 -3.64 -22.49 17.36
N LEU A 365 -4.27 -22.51 16.19
CA LEU A 365 -5.59 -21.92 15.95
C LEU A 365 -6.63 -22.48 16.93
N GLU A 366 -6.72 -23.79 17.07
CA GLU A 366 -7.59 -24.48 18.03
C GLU A 366 -7.40 -23.95 19.47
N LYS A 367 -6.14 -23.90 19.92
CA LYS A 367 -5.80 -23.42 21.26
C LYS A 367 -6.08 -21.94 21.48
N LYS A 368 -5.87 -21.11 20.44
CA LYS A 368 -5.91 -19.66 20.51
C LYS A 368 -7.21 -19.05 19.94
N TRP A 369 -8.15 -19.88 19.52
CA TRP A 369 -9.37 -19.42 18.86
C TRP A 369 -10.14 -18.35 19.66
N PRO A 370 -10.35 -18.51 20.98
CA PRO A 370 -11.03 -17.46 21.77
C PRO A 370 -10.26 -16.12 21.81
N GLU A 371 -8.93 -16.17 21.80
CA GLU A 371 -8.10 -14.95 21.74
C GLU A 371 -8.21 -14.28 20.36
N ILE A 372 -8.21 -15.08 19.30
CA ILE A 372 -8.33 -14.62 17.91
C ILE A 372 -9.69 -13.96 17.70
N LEU A 373 -10.79 -14.60 18.11
CA LEU A 373 -12.13 -14.02 18.01
C LEU A 373 -12.26 -12.67 18.72
N ARG A 374 -11.70 -12.55 19.93
CA ARG A 374 -11.68 -11.28 20.64
C ARG A 374 -10.88 -10.23 19.87
N THR A 375 -9.70 -10.61 19.34
CA THR A 375 -8.87 -9.70 18.57
C THR A 375 -9.59 -9.19 17.32
N ILE A 376 -10.32 -10.05 16.60
CA ILE A 376 -11.13 -9.66 15.42
C ILE A 376 -12.17 -8.60 15.84
N LYS A 377 -12.99 -8.90 16.87
CA LYS A 377 -14.07 -8.02 17.35
C LYS A 377 -13.60 -6.65 17.82
N GLU A 378 -12.40 -6.58 18.39
CA GLU A 378 -11.84 -5.33 18.93
C GLU A 378 -11.07 -4.50 17.87
N SER A 379 -10.76 -5.10 16.70
CA SER A 379 -9.85 -4.49 15.73
C SER A 379 -10.53 -3.84 14.55
N LEU A 380 -11.70 -4.31 14.14
CA LEU A 380 -12.32 -3.91 12.88
C LEU A 380 -13.63 -3.14 13.06
N PRO A 381 -13.82 -2.04 12.32
CA PRO A 381 -15.16 -1.53 12.05
C PRO A 381 -15.94 -2.51 11.16
N SER A 382 -17.27 -2.36 11.07
CA SER A 382 -18.06 -3.20 10.17
C SER A 382 -17.80 -2.88 8.68
N SER A 383 -17.97 -3.90 7.82
CA SER A 383 -17.87 -3.74 6.37
C SER A 383 -18.86 -2.67 5.85
N ALA A 384 -20.07 -2.60 6.43
CA ALA A 384 -21.08 -1.61 6.09
C ALA A 384 -20.67 -0.17 6.45
N GLU A 385 -19.98 0.03 7.58
CA GLU A 385 -19.44 1.34 7.95
C GLU A 385 -18.36 1.79 6.97
N MET A 386 -17.46 0.90 6.57
CA MET A 386 -16.40 1.19 5.61
C MET A 386 -16.96 1.50 4.22
N GLU A 387 -17.93 0.73 3.75
CA GLU A 387 -18.65 1.04 2.49
C GLU A 387 -19.29 2.42 2.54
N LYS A 388 -20.04 2.71 3.60
CA LYS A 388 -20.72 4.00 3.76
C LYS A 388 -19.73 5.17 3.77
N LEU A 389 -18.57 4.98 4.39
CA LEU A 389 -17.52 6.00 4.42
C LEU A 389 -16.98 6.26 3.00
N LEU A 390 -16.57 5.22 2.28
CA LEU A 390 -16.03 5.32 0.93
C LEU A 390 -17.08 5.85 -0.07
N ALA A 391 -18.31 5.33 -0.03
CA ALA A 391 -19.40 5.78 -0.90
C ALA A 391 -19.75 7.25 -0.71
N ARG A 392 -19.73 7.77 0.52
CA ARG A 392 -19.97 9.19 0.82
C ARG A 392 -19.00 10.11 0.08
N LEU A 393 -17.78 9.65 -0.15
CA LEU A 393 -16.73 10.38 -0.84
C LEU A 393 -16.70 10.12 -2.36
N GLY A 394 -17.63 9.31 -2.87
CA GLY A 394 -17.70 8.95 -4.29
C GLY A 394 -16.64 7.92 -4.70
N ALA A 395 -15.99 7.25 -3.75
CA ALA A 395 -15.07 6.17 -4.07
C ALA A 395 -15.82 4.91 -4.50
N PRO A 396 -15.26 4.10 -5.41
CA PRO A 396 -15.80 2.79 -5.72
C PRO A 396 -15.82 1.89 -4.47
N ILE A 397 -16.95 1.19 -4.27
CA ILE A 397 -17.17 0.25 -3.16
C ILE A 397 -17.48 -1.17 -3.63
N ASN A 398 -17.60 -1.35 -4.95
CA ASN A 398 -17.91 -2.63 -5.56
C ASN A 398 -16.91 -2.94 -6.68
N PRO A 399 -16.38 -4.16 -6.76
CA PRO A 399 -15.44 -4.58 -7.81
C PRO A 399 -15.95 -4.30 -9.23
N ALA A 400 -17.25 -4.44 -9.48
CA ALA A 400 -17.84 -4.17 -10.80
C ALA A 400 -17.64 -2.71 -11.26
N GLN A 401 -17.58 -1.75 -10.34
CA GLN A 401 -17.35 -0.33 -10.66
C GLN A 401 -15.96 -0.07 -11.22
N ILE A 402 -15.03 -0.98 -10.99
CA ILE A 402 -13.65 -0.92 -11.51
C ILE A 402 -13.37 -1.99 -12.56
N GLY A 403 -14.41 -2.63 -13.12
CA GLY A 403 -14.29 -3.63 -14.18
C GLY A 403 -13.80 -5.01 -13.73
N VAL A 404 -13.88 -5.32 -12.43
CA VAL A 404 -13.61 -6.65 -11.87
C VAL A 404 -14.91 -7.43 -11.84
N SER A 405 -14.97 -8.56 -12.59
CA SER A 405 -16.14 -9.43 -12.64
C SER A 405 -16.30 -10.27 -11.37
N SER A 406 -17.48 -10.87 -11.20
CA SER A 406 -17.77 -11.76 -10.08
C SER A 406 -16.83 -12.98 -10.05
N GLU A 407 -16.53 -13.55 -11.22
CA GLU A 407 -15.57 -14.66 -11.36
C GLU A 407 -14.17 -14.22 -10.94
N LEU A 408 -13.76 -13.00 -11.30
CA LEU A 408 -12.46 -12.47 -10.94
C LEU A 408 -12.36 -12.14 -9.44
N VAL A 409 -13.49 -11.82 -8.78
CA VAL A 409 -13.56 -11.71 -7.31
C VAL A 409 -13.35 -13.07 -6.65
N GLU A 410 -14.06 -14.12 -7.15
CA GLU A 410 -13.93 -15.48 -6.64
C GLU A 410 -12.50 -16.02 -6.80
N ASP A 411 -11.92 -15.88 -7.99
CA ASP A 411 -10.53 -16.25 -8.27
C ASP A 411 -9.54 -15.51 -7.36
N ALA A 412 -9.76 -14.22 -7.12
CA ALA A 412 -8.89 -13.43 -6.26
C ALA A 412 -8.88 -13.96 -4.83
N VAL A 413 -10.04 -14.26 -4.23
CA VAL A 413 -10.10 -14.82 -2.86
C VAL A 413 -9.34 -16.14 -2.78
N ILE A 414 -9.47 -17.01 -3.79
CA ILE A 414 -8.83 -18.33 -3.81
C ILE A 414 -7.30 -18.23 -4.02
N LEU A 415 -6.86 -17.33 -4.90
CA LEU A 415 -5.49 -17.36 -5.43
C LEU A 415 -4.60 -16.24 -4.89
N ALA A 416 -5.17 -15.13 -4.42
CA ALA A 416 -4.35 -13.99 -3.99
C ALA A 416 -3.42 -14.30 -2.81
N LYS A 417 -3.69 -15.34 -2.02
CA LYS A 417 -2.77 -15.81 -0.98
C LYS A 417 -1.40 -16.25 -1.52
N GLU A 418 -1.34 -16.59 -2.82
CA GLU A 418 -0.12 -17.06 -3.47
C GLU A 418 0.80 -15.90 -3.94
N VAL A 419 0.28 -14.67 -4.01
CA VAL A 419 1.04 -13.49 -4.48
C VAL A 419 2.23 -13.16 -3.57
N ARG A 420 2.17 -13.55 -2.30
CA ARG A 420 3.21 -13.30 -1.28
C ARG A 420 3.40 -14.52 -0.38
N ASP A 421 4.57 -14.60 0.25
CA ASP A 421 4.91 -15.64 1.25
C ASP A 421 4.40 -15.33 2.67
N ARG A 422 3.33 -14.52 2.78
CA ARG A 422 2.80 -14.03 4.05
C ARG A 422 1.62 -14.86 4.54
N PHE A 423 1.57 -15.02 5.87
CA PHE A 423 0.39 -15.55 6.53
C PHE A 423 -0.64 -14.43 6.72
N THR A 424 -1.86 -14.62 6.21
CA THR A 424 -2.97 -13.66 6.26
C THR A 424 -4.29 -14.43 6.48
N LEU A 425 -5.42 -13.70 6.54
CA LEU A 425 -6.75 -14.32 6.59
C LEU A 425 -6.96 -15.37 5.49
N LEU A 426 -6.52 -15.09 4.26
CA LEU A 426 -6.69 -16.02 3.14
C LEU A 426 -5.99 -17.36 3.41
N GLN A 427 -4.88 -17.37 4.13
CA GLN A 427 -4.23 -18.60 4.54
C GLN A 427 -4.98 -19.30 5.69
N VAL A 428 -5.59 -18.55 6.62
CA VAL A 428 -6.48 -19.12 7.66
C VAL A 428 -7.66 -19.84 7.00
N LEU A 429 -8.31 -19.20 6.04
CA LEU A 429 -9.43 -19.80 5.30
C LEU A 429 -9.00 -21.06 4.53
N TRP A 430 -7.81 -21.06 3.94
CA TRP A 430 -7.27 -22.26 3.31
C TRP A 430 -6.97 -23.36 4.34
N ASP A 431 -6.34 -23.03 5.45
CA ASP A 431 -6.01 -23.98 6.51
C ASP A 431 -7.27 -24.66 7.07
N THR A 432 -8.35 -23.90 7.24
CA THR A 432 -9.66 -24.36 7.75
C THR A 432 -10.59 -24.91 6.68
N GLY A 433 -10.19 -24.81 5.40
CA GLY A 433 -10.97 -25.34 4.28
C GLY A 433 -12.16 -24.51 3.86
N LEU A 434 -12.24 -23.28 4.31
CA LEU A 434 -13.33 -22.36 4.01
C LEU A 434 -13.07 -21.47 2.78
N LEU A 435 -11.87 -21.56 2.19
CA LEU A 435 -11.45 -20.60 1.15
C LEU A 435 -12.40 -20.55 -0.06
N ASP A 436 -12.81 -21.71 -0.59
CA ASP A 436 -13.71 -21.78 -1.74
C ASP A 436 -15.16 -21.32 -1.40
N GLU A 437 -15.63 -21.57 -0.19
CA GLU A 437 -16.93 -21.12 0.30
C GLU A 437 -16.97 -19.60 0.44
N TYR A 438 -15.91 -19.04 1.05
CA TYR A 438 -15.78 -17.59 1.24
C TYR A 438 -15.57 -16.86 -0.09
N ALA A 439 -14.92 -17.46 -1.06
CA ALA A 439 -14.79 -16.91 -2.41
C ALA A 439 -16.18 -16.69 -3.04
N LYS A 440 -17.03 -17.72 -3.01
CA LYS A 440 -18.41 -17.63 -3.50
C LYS A 440 -19.25 -16.63 -2.71
N MET A 441 -19.11 -16.63 -1.39
CA MET A 441 -19.81 -15.70 -0.49
C MET A 441 -19.46 -14.24 -0.80
N ILE A 442 -18.18 -13.91 -1.00
CA ILE A 442 -17.76 -12.56 -1.35
C ILE A 442 -18.19 -12.16 -2.77
N ALA A 443 -18.12 -13.07 -3.73
CA ALA A 443 -18.64 -12.83 -5.07
C ALA A 443 -20.15 -12.54 -5.06
N ALA A 444 -20.94 -13.30 -4.31
CA ALA A 444 -22.37 -13.07 -4.11
C ALA A 444 -22.67 -11.74 -3.40
N TYR A 445 -21.93 -11.43 -2.33
CA TYR A 445 -22.06 -10.18 -1.56
C TYR A 445 -21.94 -8.93 -2.44
N PHE A 446 -20.97 -8.92 -3.37
CA PHE A 446 -20.83 -7.82 -4.31
C PHE A 446 -21.82 -7.91 -5.48
N GLY A 447 -22.21 -9.12 -5.90
CA GLY A 447 -23.17 -9.34 -6.98
C GLY A 447 -24.59 -8.84 -6.64
N GLU A 448 -25.05 -9.08 -5.42
CA GLU A 448 -26.35 -8.57 -4.94
C GLU A 448 -26.40 -7.03 -4.94
N LYS A 449 -25.29 -6.39 -4.60
CA LYS A 449 -25.19 -4.93 -4.55
C LYS A 449 -24.98 -4.25 -5.91
N ALA A 450 -24.58 -4.98 -6.94
CA ALA A 450 -24.46 -4.44 -8.29
C ALA A 450 -25.84 -4.21 -8.93
N ASN A 451 -26.88 -4.84 -8.39
CA ASN A 451 -28.25 -4.77 -8.88
C ASN A 451 -29.15 -3.78 -8.11
N CYS A 452 -28.61 -3.09 -7.10
CA CYS A 452 -29.26 -2.03 -6.33
C CYS A 452 -28.72 -0.66 -6.72
#